data_4159e085fae328d511c4507bd9e5e7b6
#
_entry.id   4159e085fae328d511c4507bd9e5e7b6
#
_cell.length_a   1.000
_cell.length_b   1.000
_cell.length_c   1.000
_cell.angle_alpha   90.00
_cell.angle_beta   90.00
_cell.angle_gamma   90.00
#
_symmetry.space_group_name_H-M   'P 1'
#
loop_
_entity.id
_entity.type
_entity.pdbx_description
1 polymer ?
#
loop_
_entity_poly.entity_id
_entity_poly.type
_entity_poly.pdbx_seq_one_letter_code
_entity_poly.pdbx_strand_id
1 'polypeptide(L)'
;MSLRDRIGFDSGATNLEDSLETAKSHKFHYLDFGADTGPNRLGNWTDERANTVRNVCHQNGIRLSLHTASSVNIAEFSPYVSDAVDQYLRGYIDLAKVLDCNGVVVHSGYHFSSQLEARKLASLERLQRSVAYAEEQGVKLFLENLNFEPENAEIHYLAHTVEESRYYFDAISSDSFRWAFTVNHANLVPEGINGFLDAFGVDRIGEVRLADNLGDREVHLNPG
;
A
#
# COMPACT_ATOMS: atom_id res chain seq x y z
N MET A 1 22.91 9.79 -5.72
CA MET A 1 22.30 8.81 -4.80
C MET A 1 22.43 7.45 -5.47
N SER A 2 23.07 6.47 -4.81
CA SER A 2 23.24 5.11 -5.36
C SER A 2 21.92 4.33 -5.28
N LEU A 3 21.81 3.21 -6.00
CA LEU A 3 20.65 2.32 -5.86
C LEU A 3 20.49 1.86 -4.41
N ARG A 4 21.60 1.56 -3.73
CA ARG A 4 21.61 1.13 -2.32
C ARG A 4 20.93 2.15 -1.39
N ASP A 5 21.05 3.44 -1.69
CA ASP A 5 20.44 4.50 -0.87
C ASP A 5 18.91 4.60 -1.06
N ARG A 6 18.34 3.79 -1.97
CA ARG A 6 16.90 3.74 -2.30
C ARG A 6 16.25 2.42 -1.90
N ILE A 7 17.00 1.51 -1.30
CA ILE A 7 16.50 0.21 -0.86
C ILE A 7 16.09 0.31 0.60
N GLY A 8 14.96 -0.30 0.91
CA GLY A 8 14.43 -0.52 2.25
C GLY A 8 13.94 -1.95 2.41
N PHE A 9 13.20 -2.19 3.44
CA PHE A 9 12.55 -3.46 3.67
C PHE A 9 11.18 -3.28 4.32
N ASP A 10 10.32 -4.27 4.12
CA ASP A 10 9.04 -4.40 4.79
C ASP A 10 9.25 -5.11 6.13
N SER A 11 8.87 -4.47 7.21
CA SER A 11 8.96 -5.04 8.56
C SER A 11 7.72 -5.85 8.95
N GLY A 12 6.67 -5.79 8.15
CA GLY A 12 5.41 -6.46 8.42
C GLY A 12 4.84 -6.09 9.80
N ALA A 13 4.58 -7.11 10.62
CA ALA A 13 4.06 -6.96 11.98
C ALA A 13 5.15 -6.84 13.07
N THR A 14 6.43 -6.80 12.70
CA THR A 14 7.53 -6.61 13.66
C THR A 14 7.41 -5.24 14.32
N ASN A 15 7.78 -5.15 15.60
CA ASN A 15 7.81 -3.87 16.30
C ASN A 15 8.63 -2.86 15.52
N LEU A 16 8.07 -1.67 15.27
CA LEU A 16 8.70 -0.66 14.42
C LEU A 16 10.03 -0.17 15.00
N GLU A 17 10.11 -0.03 16.31
CA GLU A 17 11.33 0.41 16.99
C GLU A 17 12.48 -0.59 16.79
N ASP A 18 12.21 -1.90 16.85
CA ASP A 18 13.20 -2.95 16.55
C ASP A 18 13.62 -2.93 15.08
N SER A 19 12.66 -2.67 14.19
CA SER A 19 12.91 -2.53 12.75
C SER A 19 13.74 -1.29 12.44
N LEU A 20 13.54 -0.19 13.16
CA LEU A 20 14.39 1.01 13.05
C LEU A 20 15.84 0.75 13.47
N GLU A 21 16.07 -0.04 14.53
CA GLU A 21 17.44 -0.44 14.91
C GLU A 21 18.10 -1.29 13.83
N THR A 22 17.32 -2.19 13.19
CA THR A 22 17.78 -2.97 12.03
C THR A 22 18.11 -2.05 10.85
N ALA A 23 17.23 -1.10 10.52
CA ALA A 23 17.45 -0.14 9.45
C ALA A 23 18.72 0.68 9.68
N LYS A 24 18.94 1.18 10.88
CA LYS A 24 20.14 1.93 11.29
C LYS A 24 21.42 1.10 11.13
N SER A 25 21.41 -0.15 11.65
CA SER A 25 22.60 -1.02 11.64
C SER A 25 23.01 -1.42 10.23
N HIS A 26 22.05 -1.61 9.31
CA HIS A 26 22.28 -2.00 7.92
C HIS A 26 22.30 -0.82 6.94
N LYS A 27 22.05 0.40 7.42
CA LYS A 27 21.98 1.63 6.63
C LYS A 27 20.90 1.61 5.56
N PHE A 28 19.72 1.07 5.90
CA PHE A 28 18.52 1.22 5.07
C PHE A 28 17.91 2.62 5.29
N HIS A 29 17.46 3.21 4.19
CA HIS A 29 16.84 4.54 4.20
C HIS A 29 15.31 4.51 4.02
N TYR A 30 14.72 3.33 3.82
CA TYR A 30 13.29 3.13 3.68
C TYR A 30 12.84 1.95 4.53
N LEU A 31 11.70 2.11 5.17
CA LEU A 31 11.07 1.10 5.99
C LEU A 31 9.56 1.14 5.77
N ASP A 32 8.98 0.03 5.38
CA ASP A 32 7.55 -0.18 5.28
C ASP A 32 7.03 -0.99 6.46
N PHE A 33 5.84 -0.66 6.99
CA PHE A 33 5.24 -1.40 8.10
C PHE A 33 3.71 -1.30 8.10
N GLY A 34 3.06 -2.32 8.68
CA GLY A 34 1.63 -2.35 8.93
C GLY A 34 1.25 -1.85 10.32
N ALA A 35 0.08 -1.22 10.44
CA ALA A 35 -0.47 -0.72 11.69
C ALA A 35 -1.76 -1.46 12.12
N ASP A 36 -1.93 -2.72 11.73
CA ASP A 36 -3.12 -3.52 12.01
C ASP A 36 -3.00 -4.37 13.27
N THR A 37 -1.81 -4.84 13.58
CA THR A 37 -1.58 -5.84 14.62
C THR A 37 -0.40 -5.51 15.53
N GLY A 38 -0.30 -6.21 16.65
CA GLY A 38 0.83 -6.13 17.55
C GLY A 38 1.08 -4.74 18.10
N PRO A 39 2.35 -4.40 18.38
CA PRO A 39 2.74 -3.12 18.95
C PRO A 39 2.42 -1.92 18.04
N ASN A 40 2.40 -2.13 16.72
CA ASN A 40 2.20 -1.06 15.74
C ASN A 40 0.72 -0.73 15.49
N ARG A 41 -0.22 -1.46 16.10
CA ARG A 41 -1.66 -1.27 15.92
C ARG A 41 -2.05 0.19 16.12
N LEU A 42 -2.94 0.72 15.24
CA LEU A 42 -3.38 2.13 15.22
C LEU A 42 -3.69 2.68 16.62
N GLY A 43 -4.41 1.90 17.46
CA GLY A 43 -4.77 2.34 18.81
C GLY A 43 -3.62 2.39 19.83
N ASN A 44 -2.41 1.96 19.47
CA ASN A 44 -1.25 1.97 20.36
C ASN A 44 -0.31 3.17 20.14
N TRP A 45 -0.68 4.08 19.26
CA TRP A 45 0.12 5.27 18.97
C TRP A 45 -0.28 6.42 19.88
N THR A 46 0.65 6.82 20.74
CA THR A 46 0.56 8.08 21.50
C THR A 46 1.37 9.15 20.79
N ASP A 47 1.06 10.43 21.05
CA ASP A 47 1.85 11.55 20.52
C ASP A 47 3.34 11.44 20.90
N GLU A 48 3.64 10.98 22.10
CA GLU A 48 5.01 10.79 22.58
C GLU A 48 5.74 9.73 21.77
N ARG A 49 5.11 8.55 21.55
CA ARG A 49 5.68 7.48 20.74
C ARG A 49 5.90 7.93 19.30
N ALA A 50 4.90 8.54 18.69
CA ALA A 50 4.97 9.02 17.31
C ALA A 50 6.08 10.07 17.13
N ASN A 51 6.20 11.03 18.06
CA ASN A 51 7.27 12.03 18.05
C ASN A 51 8.66 11.39 18.19
N THR A 52 8.79 10.39 19.08
CA THR A 52 10.04 9.66 19.27
C THR A 52 10.47 8.95 17.99
N VAL A 53 9.55 8.16 17.39
CA VAL A 53 9.81 7.46 16.13
C VAL A 53 10.19 8.42 15.01
N ARG A 54 9.41 9.49 14.82
CA ARG A 54 9.69 10.51 13.79
C ARG A 54 11.07 11.14 13.97
N ASN A 55 11.44 11.47 15.20
CA ASN A 55 12.76 12.06 15.49
C ASN A 55 13.89 11.07 15.17
N VAL A 56 13.74 9.78 15.51
CA VAL A 56 14.71 8.74 15.16
C VAL A 56 14.85 8.64 13.65
N CYS A 57 13.75 8.64 12.91
CA CYS A 57 13.74 8.60 11.46
C CYS A 57 14.48 9.81 10.85
N HIS A 58 14.16 11.03 11.28
CA HIS A 58 14.81 12.25 10.78
C HIS A 58 16.31 12.26 11.07
N GLN A 59 16.73 11.89 12.29
CA GLN A 59 18.14 11.86 12.68
C GLN A 59 18.96 10.86 11.87
N ASN A 60 18.35 9.78 11.39
CA ASN A 60 19.03 8.69 10.67
C ASN A 60 18.75 8.71 9.16
N GLY A 61 17.98 9.67 8.65
CA GLY A 61 17.61 9.76 7.24
C GLY A 61 16.76 8.57 6.76
N ILE A 62 15.94 7.99 7.66
CA ILE A 62 15.02 6.90 7.36
C ILE A 62 13.66 7.50 6.99
N ARG A 63 13.05 7.01 5.92
CA ARG A 63 11.69 7.34 5.49
C ARG A 63 10.79 6.15 5.75
N LEU A 64 9.62 6.43 6.32
CA LEU A 64 8.60 5.42 6.59
C LEU A 64 7.56 5.42 5.49
N SER A 65 7.04 4.24 5.18
CA SER A 65 5.77 4.03 4.49
C SER A 65 4.87 3.18 5.36
N LEU A 66 3.57 3.41 5.28
CA LEU A 66 2.56 2.57 5.91
C LEU A 66 1.92 1.66 4.86
N HIS A 67 1.58 0.45 5.25
CA HIS A 67 0.92 -0.53 4.41
C HIS A 67 -0.36 -1.04 5.07
N THR A 68 -1.50 -0.81 4.43
CA THR A 68 -2.79 -1.30 4.93
C THR A 68 -2.89 -2.81 4.77
N ALA A 69 -3.65 -3.50 5.64
CA ALA A 69 -3.85 -4.94 5.49
C ALA A 69 -4.75 -5.25 4.28
N SER A 70 -4.31 -6.17 3.41
CA SER A 70 -5.11 -6.65 2.28
C SER A 70 -6.38 -7.39 2.71
N SER A 71 -6.41 -7.91 3.94
CA SER A 71 -7.58 -8.53 4.55
C SER A 71 -8.71 -7.55 4.87
N VAL A 72 -8.43 -6.25 4.98
CA VAL A 72 -9.47 -5.22 5.12
C VAL A 72 -10.01 -4.87 3.74
N ASN A 73 -11.22 -5.34 3.44
CA ASN A 73 -11.81 -5.15 2.12
C ASN A 73 -12.33 -3.73 1.92
N ILE A 74 -11.57 -2.89 1.23
CA ILE A 74 -12.01 -1.54 0.90
C ILE A 74 -13.14 -1.49 -0.15
N ALA A 75 -13.44 -2.60 -0.81
CA ALA A 75 -14.58 -2.75 -1.72
C ALA A 75 -15.88 -3.10 -0.97
N GLU A 76 -15.91 -2.95 0.36
CA GLU A 76 -17.10 -3.22 1.15
C GLU A 76 -18.15 -2.12 1.00
N PHE A 77 -19.40 -2.51 0.78
CA PHE A 77 -20.53 -1.59 0.57
C PHE A 77 -21.69 -1.76 1.55
N SER A 78 -21.62 -2.74 2.46
CA SER A 78 -22.56 -2.86 3.57
C SER A 78 -22.42 -1.62 4.47
N PRO A 79 -23.52 -0.88 4.79
CA PRO A 79 -23.42 0.46 5.39
C PRO A 79 -22.55 0.52 6.65
N TYR A 80 -22.79 -0.37 7.62
CA TYR A 80 -22.03 -0.36 8.88
C TYR A 80 -20.56 -0.70 8.71
N VAL A 81 -20.25 -1.66 7.86
CA VAL A 81 -18.86 -2.05 7.58
C VAL A 81 -18.17 -0.99 6.72
N SER A 82 -18.89 -0.39 5.79
CA SER A 82 -18.41 0.71 4.94
C SER A 82 -17.86 1.86 5.77
N ASP A 83 -18.61 2.31 6.78
CA ASP A 83 -18.19 3.40 7.68
C ASP A 83 -16.95 3.02 8.51
N ALA A 84 -16.88 1.76 8.96
CA ALA A 84 -15.71 1.26 9.69
C ALA A 84 -14.45 1.23 8.82
N VAL A 85 -14.58 0.86 7.54
CA VAL A 85 -13.46 0.85 6.59
C VAL A 85 -13.02 2.28 6.24
N ASP A 86 -13.94 3.22 6.11
CA ASP A 86 -13.58 4.64 5.92
C ASP A 86 -12.80 5.19 7.14
N GLN A 87 -13.20 4.83 8.37
CA GLN A 87 -12.47 5.20 9.59
C GLN A 87 -11.09 4.54 9.67
N TYR A 88 -10.98 3.29 9.23
CA TYR A 88 -9.72 2.57 9.14
C TYR A 88 -8.70 3.30 8.23
N LEU A 89 -9.09 3.66 7.01
CA LEU A 89 -8.22 4.38 6.08
C LEU A 89 -7.84 5.78 6.61
N ARG A 90 -8.78 6.48 7.24
CA ARG A 90 -8.48 7.76 7.90
C ARG A 90 -7.44 7.61 9.00
N GLY A 91 -7.57 6.57 9.84
CA GLY A 91 -6.60 6.28 10.89
C GLY A 91 -5.17 6.05 10.35
N TYR A 92 -5.05 5.38 9.21
CA TYR A 92 -3.76 5.22 8.52
C TYR A 92 -3.22 6.54 7.98
N ILE A 93 -4.07 7.38 7.38
CA ILE A 93 -3.68 8.71 6.87
C ILE A 93 -3.23 9.62 8.03
N ASP A 94 -3.96 9.62 9.14
CA ASP A 94 -3.63 10.41 10.32
C ASP A 94 -2.29 9.97 10.93
N LEU A 95 -2.06 8.66 11.04
CA LEU A 95 -0.80 8.12 11.52
C LEU A 95 0.35 8.46 10.57
N ALA A 96 0.14 8.34 9.26
CA ALA A 96 1.14 8.70 8.26
C ALA A 96 1.56 10.18 8.36
N LYS A 97 0.59 11.08 8.58
CA LYS A 97 0.86 12.51 8.81
C LYS A 97 1.71 12.74 10.06
N VAL A 98 1.34 12.12 11.18
CA VAL A 98 2.04 12.31 12.47
C VAL A 98 3.47 11.77 12.41
N LEU A 99 3.68 10.66 11.69
CA LEU A 99 5.01 10.04 11.52
C LEU A 99 5.85 10.66 10.40
N ASP A 100 5.28 11.58 9.61
CA ASP A 100 5.92 12.16 8.41
C ASP A 100 6.29 11.06 7.38
N CYS A 101 5.36 10.15 7.14
CA CYS A 101 5.56 9.05 6.21
C CYS A 101 5.63 9.52 4.76
N ASN A 102 6.36 8.79 3.91
CA ASN A 102 6.41 9.01 2.47
C ASN A 102 5.02 8.83 1.81
N GLY A 103 4.24 7.89 2.32
CA GLY A 103 2.87 7.62 1.89
C GLY A 103 2.26 6.41 2.59
N VAL A 104 1.06 6.05 2.16
CA VAL A 104 0.32 4.87 2.61
C VAL A 104 0.02 4.00 1.40
N VAL A 105 0.50 2.76 1.39
CA VAL A 105 0.11 1.76 0.42
C VAL A 105 -1.30 1.29 0.74
N VAL A 106 -2.18 1.39 -0.25
CA VAL A 106 -3.58 1.00 -0.16
C VAL A 106 -3.93 -0.01 -1.25
N HIS A 107 -4.82 -0.91 -0.93
CA HIS A 107 -5.34 -1.92 -1.85
C HIS A 107 -6.64 -1.42 -2.50
N SER A 108 -7.06 -2.05 -3.60
CA SER A 108 -8.36 -1.81 -4.22
C SER A 108 -9.48 -2.66 -3.61
N GLY A 109 -9.13 -3.59 -2.72
CA GLY A 109 -10.05 -4.56 -2.16
C GLY A 109 -10.22 -5.79 -3.03
N TYR A 110 -11.23 -6.59 -2.71
CA TYR A 110 -11.50 -7.85 -3.40
C TYR A 110 -12.99 -8.12 -3.54
N HIS A 111 -13.32 -9.04 -4.42
CA HIS A 111 -14.68 -9.55 -4.62
C HIS A 111 -14.72 -11.08 -4.51
N PHE A 112 -15.90 -11.58 -4.24
CA PHE A 112 -16.27 -12.98 -4.46
C PHE A 112 -16.74 -13.14 -5.92
N SER A 113 -17.16 -14.32 -6.33
CA SER A 113 -17.63 -14.57 -7.71
C SER A 113 -18.86 -13.75 -8.15
N SER A 114 -19.50 -13.02 -7.23
CA SER A 114 -20.66 -12.17 -7.49
C SER A 114 -20.42 -10.72 -7.10
N GLN A 115 -21.27 -9.81 -7.63
CA GLN A 115 -21.30 -8.39 -7.27
C GLN A 115 -20.01 -7.61 -7.64
N LEU A 116 -19.28 -8.03 -8.64
CA LEU A 116 -18.04 -7.40 -9.09
C LEU A 116 -18.20 -5.88 -9.29
N GLU A 117 -19.20 -5.45 -10.08
CA GLU A 117 -19.39 -4.04 -10.41
C GLU A 117 -19.76 -3.20 -9.17
N ALA A 118 -20.56 -3.72 -8.26
CA ALA A 118 -20.88 -3.04 -7.01
C ALA A 118 -19.65 -2.87 -6.13
N ARG A 119 -18.79 -3.87 -6.08
CA ARG A 119 -17.52 -3.83 -5.35
C ARG A 119 -16.51 -2.88 -5.97
N LYS A 120 -16.36 -2.89 -7.30
CA LYS A 120 -15.51 -1.94 -8.02
C LYS A 120 -15.94 -0.49 -7.76
N LEU A 121 -17.25 -0.22 -7.84
CA LEU A 121 -17.78 1.11 -7.58
C LEU A 121 -17.56 1.54 -6.13
N ALA A 122 -17.86 0.68 -5.16
CA ALA A 122 -17.65 0.99 -3.74
C ALA A 122 -16.18 1.26 -3.41
N SER A 123 -15.27 0.48 -4.00
CA SER A 123 -13.83 0.70 -3.89
C SER A 123 -13.42 2.06 -4.46
N LEU A 124 -13.87 2.39 -5.68
CA LEU A 124 -13.55 3.66 -6.33
C LEU A 124 -14.04 4.86 -5.51
N GLU A 125 -15.30 4.85 -5.09
CA GLU A 125 -15.88 5.94 -4.30
C GLU A 125 -15.14 6.12 -2.97
N ARG A 126 -14.73 5.03 -2.32
CA ARG A 126 -13.94 5.08 -1.10
C ARG A 126 -12.55 5.64 -1.33
N LEU A 127 -11.86 5.18 -2.38
CA LEU A 127 -10.56 5.72 -2.75
C LEU A 127 -10.64 7.23 -3.05
N GLN A 128 -11.67 7.69 -3.77
CA GLN A 128 -11.88 9.11 -4.02
C GLN A 128 -12.01 9.91 -2.71
N ARG A 129 -12.84 9.44 -1.76
CA ARG A 129 -12.97 10.09 -0.45
C ARG A 129 -11.68 10.06 0.36
N SER A 130 -10.96 8.95 0.32
CA SER A 130 -9.69 8.78 1.03
C SER A 130 -8.59 9.65 0.44
N VAL A 131 -8.53 9.78 -0.88
CA VAL A 131 -7.57 10.67 -1.57
C VAL A 131 -7.86 12.13 -1.21
N ALA A 132 -9.12 12.56 -1.25
CA ALA A 132 -9.48 13.93 -0.84
C ALA A 132 -9.05 14.22 0.61
N TYR A 133 -9.29 13.28 1.52
CA TYR A 133 -8.84 13.42 2.90
C TYR A 133 -7.31 13.42 3.02
N ALA A 134 -6.61 12.56 2.29
CA ALA A 134 -5.15 12.53 2.27
C ALA A 134 -4.54 13.83 1.75
N GLU A 135 -5.14 14.45 0.72
CA GLU A 135 -4.73 15.77 0.23
C GLU A 135 -4.84 16.85 1.32
N GLU A 136 -5.98 16.88 2.05
CA GLU A 136 -6.17 17.81 3.17
C GLU A 136 -5.11 17.60 4.28
N GLN A 137 -4.67 16.37 4.48
CA GLN A 137 -3.65 16.02 5.47
C GLN A 137 -2.20 16.16 4.95
N GLY A 138 -1.99 16.40 3.65
CA GLY A 138 -0.67 16.44 3.01
C GLY A 138 0.00 15.06 2.90
N VAL A 139 -0.78 13.99 2.88
CA VAL A 139 -0.35 12.58 2.78
C VAL A 139 -0.59 12.06 1.37
N LYS A 140 0.25 11.13 0.91
CA LYS A 140 0.07 10.43 -0.36
C LYS A 140 -0.49 9.04 -0.14
N LEU A 141 -1.37 8.59 -1.03
CA LEU A 141 -1.84 7.21 -1.12
C LEU A 141 -1.22 6.55 -2.35
N PHE A 142 -0.71 5.35 -2.17
CA PHE A 142 -0.12 4.55 -3.24
C PHE A 142 -1.01 3.33 -3.49
N LEU A 143 -1.79 3.35 -4.58
CA LEU A 143 -2.60 2.19 -4.96
C LEU A 143 -1.68 1.08 -5.45
N GLU A 144 -1.78 -0.09 -4.85
CA GLU A 144 -1.02 -1.28 -5.25
C GLU A 144 -1.74 -2.02 -6.38
N ASN A 145 -0.97 -2.43 -7.42
CA ASN A 145 -1.43 -3.46 -8.33
C ASN A 145 -1.37 -4.80 -7.60
N LEU A 146 -2.53 -5.41 -7.38
CA LEU A 146 -2.65 -6.64 -6.60
C LEU A 146 -2.35 -7.88 -7.45
N ASN A 147 -2.22 -9.01 -6.77
CA ASN A 147 -1.93 -10.29 -7.41
C ASN A 147 -3.17 -10.90 -8.08
N PHE A 148 -2.93 -11.64 -9.13
CA PHE A 148 -3.90 -12.52 -9.74
C PHE A 148 -4.16 -13.73 -8.83
N GLU A 149 -5.44 -14.10 -8.69
CA GLU A 149 -5.85 -15.33 -8.03
C GLU A 149 -6.49 -16.29 -9.03
N PRO A 150 -6.26 -17.62 -8.92
CA PRO A 150 -6.88 -18.61 -9.80
C PRO A 150 -8.40 -18.57 -9.75
N GLU A 151 -9.08 -19.03 -10.83
CA GLU A 151 -10.54 -19.03 -10.93
C GLU A 151 -11.29 -19.74 -9.77
N ASN A 152 -10.63 -20.71 -9.12
CA ASN A 152 -11.17 -21.44 -7.98
C ASN A 152 -10.83 -20.85 -6.62
N ALA A 153 -10.22 -19.68 -6.58
CA ALA A 153 -9.94 -18.97 -5.34
C ALA A 153 -11.24 -18.47 -4.69
N GLU A 154 -11.21 -18.33 -3.38
CA GLU A 154 -12.36 -17.83 -2.59
C GLU A 154 -12.62 -16.35 -2.86
N ILE A 155 -11.55 -15.60 -3.09
CA ILE A 155 -11.58 -14.15 -3.38
C ILE A 155 -10.76 -13.86 -4.61
N HIS A 156 -11.10 -12.75 -5.28
CA HIS A 156 -10.33 -12.19 -6.38
C HIS A 156 -10.05 -10.72 -6.08
N TYR A 157 -8.79 -10.34 -6.10
CA TYR A 157 -8.40 -8.96 -5.89
C TYR A 157 -8.77 -8.08 -7.08
N LEU A 158 -9.17 -6.85 -6.77
CA LEU A 158 -9.36 -5.79 -7.76
C LEU A 158 -8.00 -5.15 -8.10
N ALA A 159 -7.91 -4.50 -9.28
CA ALA A 159 -6.69 -3.85 -9.79
C ALA A 159 -5.50 -4.82 -9.99
N HIS A 160 -5.75 -6.08 -10.35
CA HIS A 160 -4.69 -7.05 -10.64
C HIS A 160 -4.22 -7.02 -12.11
N THR A 161 -5.00 -6.43 -13.03
CA THR A 161 -4.62 -6.20 -14.43
C THR A 161 -4.38 -4.72 -14.74
N VAL A 162 -3.78 -4.43 -15.89
CA VAL A 162 -3.63 -3.06 -16.39
C VAL A 162 -5.01 -2.41 -16.59
N GLU A 163 -5.99 -3.12 -17.16
CA GLU A 163 -7.34 -2.61 -17.39
C GLU A 163 -8.03 -2.23 -16.07
N GLU A 164 -7.98 -3.11 -15.08
CA GLU A 164 -8.60 -2.83 -13.78
C GLU A 164 -7.89 -1.71 -13.03
N SER A 165 -6.56 -1.64 -13.11
CA SER A 165 -5.81 -0.55 -12.50
C SER A 165 -6.12 0.80 -13.15
N ARG A 166 -6.33 0.84 -14.49
CA ARG A 166 -6.79 2.04 -15.19
C ARG A 166 -8.11 2.57 -14.67
N TYR A 167 -9.04 1.69 -14.34
CA TYR A 167 -10.34 2.08 -13.80
C TYR A 167 -10.21 3.07 -12.62
N TYR A 168 -9.22 2.86 -11.76
CA TYR A 168 -8.94 3.75 -10.63
C TYR A 168 -8.08 4.94 -11.02
N PHE A 169 -7.00 4.71 -11.76
CA PHE A 169 -6.04 5.77 -12.09
C PHE A 169 -6.59 6.82 -13.06
N ASP A 170 -7.52 6.45 -13.93
CA ASP A 170 -8.16 7.39 -14.85
C ASP A 170 -9.30 8.16 -14.17
N ALA A 171 -9.94 7.57 -13.15
CA ALA A 171 -11.04 8.19 -12.41
C ALA A 171 -10.58 9.12 -11.26
N ILE A 172 -9.34 8.99 -10.79
CA ILE A 172 -8.79 9.77 -9.68
C ILE A 172 -7.59 10.59 -10.17
N SER A 173 -7.83 11.87 -10.45
CA SER A 173 -6.80 12.80 -10.89
C SER A 173 -6.29 13.60 -9.69
N SER A 174 -5.18 13.15 -9.09
CA SER A 174 -4.57 13.78 -7.92
C SER A 174 -3.08 13.48 -7.84
N ASP A 175 -2.28 14.49 -7.48
CA ASP A 175 -0.85 14.31 -7.21
C ASP A 175 -0.59 13.52 -5.92
N SER A 176 -1.59 13.42 -5.04
CA SER A 176 -1.56 12.61 -3.83
C SER A 176 -1.95 11.16 -4.07
N PHE A 177 -2.40 10.79 -5.29
CA PHE A 177 -2.75 9.43 -5.66
C PHE A 177 -1.71 8.86 -6.63
N ARG A 178 -0.85 8.00 -6.12
CA ARG A 178 0.29 7.44 -6.83
C ARG A 178 0.17 5.91 -6.92
N TRP A 179 1.16 5.27 -7.46
CA TRP A 179 1.22 3.83 -7.67
C TRP A 179 2.26 3.18 -6.77
N ALA A 180 1.86 2.16 -6.00
CA ALA A 180 2.75 1.18 -5.40
C ALA A 180 2.94 0.06 -6.41
N PHE A 181 4.07 0.06 -7.11
CA PHE A 181 4.36 -0.94 -8.14
C PHE A 181 4.93 -2.21 -7.52
N THR A 182 4.09 -3.23 -7.40
CA THR A 182 4.46 -4.55 -6.90
C THR A 182 4.82 -5.45 -8.07
N VAL A 183 6.10 -5.70 -8.22
CA VAL A 183 6.71 -6.31 -9.42
C VAL A 183 6.30 -7.77 -9.60
N ASN A 184 6.30 -8.54 -8.50
CA ASN A 184 5.88 -9.95 -8.54
C ASN A 184 4.38 -10.09 -8.85
N HIS A 185 3.51 -9.18 -8.43
CA HIS A 185 2.10 -9.19 -8.81
C HIS A 185 1.92 -8.96 -10.32
N ALA A 186 2.64 -8.00 -10.88
CA ALA A 186 2.61 -7.74 -12.31
C ALA A 186 3.11 -8.93 -13.14
N ASN A 187 4.01 -9.77 -12.61
CA ASN A 187 4.51 -10.96 -13.29
C ASN A 187 3.48 -12.10 -13.39
N LEU A 188 2.34 -12.00 -12.69
CA LEU A 188 1.29 -13.04 -12.69
C LEU A 188 0.23 -12.85 -13.77
N VAL A 189 0.27 -11.76 -14.52
CA VAL A 189 -0.70 -11.45 -15.56
C VAL A 189 -0.06 -11.30 -16.92
N PRO A 190 -0.80 -11.50 -18.02
CA PRO A 190 -0.22 -11.51 -19.39
C PRO A 190 0.50 -10.23 -19.77
N GLU A 191 0.07 -9.07 -19.27
CA GLU A 191 0.70 -7.78 -19.57
C GLU A 191 2.11 -7.69 -18.98
N GLY A 192 2.34 -8.37 -17.87
CA GLY A 192 3.62 -8.43 -17.18
C GLY A 192 4.14 -7.08 -16.70
N ILE A 193 5.35 -7.09 -16.19
CA ILE A 193 6.04 -5.91 -15.68
C ILE A 193 6.08 -4.77 -16.71
N ASN A 194 6.44 -5.09 -17.97
CA ASN A 194 6.56 -4.09 -19.02
C ASN A 194 5.20 -3.49 -19.39
N GLY A 195 4.14 -4.29 -19.48
CA GLY A 195 2.81 -3.78 -19.78
C GLY A 195 2.29 -2.79 -18.74
N PHE A 196 2.55 -3.03 -17.46
CA PHE A 196 2.23 -2.06 -16.41
C PHE A 196 3.06 -0.77 -16.54
N LEU A 197 4.36 -0.87 -16.77
CA LEU A 197 5.24 0.31 -16.94
C LEU A 197 4.85 1.13 -18.18
N ASP A 198 4.53 0.46 -19.30
CA ASP A 198 4.07 1.12 -20.53
C ASP A 198 2.71 1.81 -20.34
N ALA A 199 1.83 1.22 -19.52
CA ALA A 199 0.49 1.74 -19.30
C ALA A 199 0.45 2.97 -18.37
N PHE A 200 1.29 3.00 -17.33
CA PHE A 200 1.19 4.00 -16.26
C PHE A 200 2.42 4.92 -16.16
N GLY A 201 3.55 4.52 -16.71
CA GLY A 201 4.80 5.27 -16.67
C GLY A 201 5.46 5.29 -15.29
N VAL A 202 6.76 5.50 -15.29
CA VAL A 202 7.57 5.55 -14.06
C VAL A 202 7.26 6.78 -13.19
N ASP A 203 6.77 7.85 -13.78
CA ASP A 203 6.47 9.09 -13.06
C ASP A 203 5.28 8.95 -12.09
N ARG A 204 4.41 7.96 -12.31
CA ARG A 204 3.30 7.67 -11.39
C ARG A 204 3.74 6.90 -10.16
N ILE A 205 4.91 6.25 -10.19
CA ILE A 205 5.38 5.40 -9.09
C ILE A 205 5.70 6.24 -7.85
N GLY A 206 5.06 5.90 -6.75
CA GLY A 206 5.38 6.41 -5.41
C GLY A 206 6.31 5.47 -4.65
N GLU A 207 6.15 4.17 -4.85
CA GLU A 207 6.94 3.12 -4.25
C GLU A 207 7.06 1.91 -5.20
N VAL A 208 8.21 1.21 -5.16
CA VAL A 208 8.41 -0.06 -5.85
C VAL A 208 8.57 -1.15 -4.80
N ARG A 209 7.78 -2.20 -4.90
CA ARG A 209 7.83 -3.38 -4.04
C ARG A 209 8.45 -4.55 -4.81
N LEU A 210 9.54 -5.09 -4.29
CA LEU A 210 10.33 -6.12 -4.96
C LEU A 210 10.21 -7.45 -4.20
N ALA A 211 9.60 -8.41 -4.85
CA ALA A 211 9.68 -9.82 -4.55
C ALA A 211 9.71 -10.58 -5.88
N ASP A 212 9.96 -11.87 -5.86
CA ASP A 212 9.96 -12.71 -7.04
C ASP A 212 8.93 -13.82 -6.92
N ASN A 213 8.51 -14.39 -8.07
CA ASN A 213 7.70 -15.59 -8.17
C ASN A 213 8.01 -16.33 -9.48
N LEU A 214 7.43 -17.51 -9.64
CA LEU A 214 7.63 -18.35 -10.83
C LEU A 214 6.63 -18.06 -11.95
N GLY A 215 5.78 -17.04 -11.82
CA GLY A 215 4.74 -16.68 -12.80
C GLY A 215 3.48 -17.55 -12.75
N ASP A 216 3.33 -18.39 -11.74
CA ASP A 216 2.20 -19.33 -11.59
C ASP A 216 1.25 -19.00 -10.43
N ARG A 217 1.76 -18.36 -9.39
CA ARG A 217 1.00 -18.01 -8.19
C ARG A 217 1.73 -16.96 -7.36
N GLU A 218 0.98 -16.30 -6.49
CA GLU A 218 1.53 -15.35 -5.54
C GLU A 218 2.43 -16.06 -4.51
N VAL A 219 3.69 -15.69 -4.53
CA VAL A 219 4.71 -16.02 -3.52
C VAL A 219 5.73 -14.89 -3.47
N HIS A 220 6.36 -14.70 -2.33
CA HIS A 220 7.41 -13.70 -2.13
C HIS A 220 8.77 -14.40 -2.06
N LEU A 221 9.34 -14.71 -3.21
CA LEU A 221 10.71 -15.23 -3.31
C LEU A 221 11.71 -14.06 -3.25
N ASN A 222 12.95 -14.37 -2.91
CA ASN A 222 14.03 -13.39 -3.04
C ASN A 222 14.25 -13.05 -4.52
N PRO A 223 14.41 -11.75 -4.87
CA PRO A 223 14.65 -11.33 -6.25
C PRO A 223 15.92 -11.98 -6.83
N GLY A 224 15.80 -12.62 -8.01
CA GLY A 224 16.87 -13.32 -8.73
C GLY A 224 16.93 -14.76 -8.38
#